data_065ce419af547ca3bfee6d864cc7a4ff
#
_entry.id   065ce419af547ca3bfee6d864cc7a4ff
#
_cell.length_a   1.000
_cell.length_b   1.000
_cell.length_c   1.000
_cell.angle_alpha   90.00
_cell.angle_beta   90.00
_cell.angle_gamma   90.00
#
_symmetry.space_group_name_H-M   'P 1'
#
loop_
_entity.id
_entity.type
_entity.pdbx_description
1 polymer ?
#
loop_
_entity_poly.entity_id
_entity_poly.type
_entity_poly.pdbx_seq_one_letter_code
_entity_poly.pdbx_strand_id
1 'polypeptide(L)'
;MAKQTVFTKIDSAVVNALKGAADGLTLSELKETTGMEVKSGNLVGAVKKGLIEVIGERDVTRPGKRKVATYVFVTADALSNSEGKAFNYTDNEKALLEVAAKMEGEFTLAELAAAMNKERLTSGSINGLVKKGNIAKGENDRTIEVTVKSSVNVYGFVKDIPADAEVK
;
A
#
# COMPACT_ATOMS: atom_id res chain seq x y z
N MET A 1 21.42 40.20 9.71
CA MET A 1 22.29 39.11 10.12
C MET A 1 21.89 37.85 9.36
N ALA A 2 22.80 37.30 8.53
CA ALA A 2 22.54 36.02 7.83
C ALA A 2 22.46 34.90 8.88
N LYS A 3 21.38 34.11 8.87
CA LYS A 3 21.27 32.92 9.73
C LYS A 3 22.37 31.95 9.37
N GLN A 4 23.27 31.69 10.29
CA GLN A 4 24.34 30.70 10.11
C GLN A 4 23.68 29.31 9.91
N THR A 5 24.03 28.66 8.81
CA THR A 5 23.51 27.32 8.51
C THR A 5 24.17 26.31 9.44
N VAL A 6 23.39 25.65 10.27
CA VAL A 6 23.89 24.61 11.18
C VAL A 6 23.85 23.26 10.46
N PHE A 7 24.98 22.57 10.44
CA PHE A 7 25.09 21.21 9.90
C PHE A 7 25.09 20.19 11.03
N THR A 8 24.63 18.98 10.75
CA THR A 8 24.54 17.89 11.73
C THR A 8 25.46 16.73 11.33
N LYS A 9 25.79 15.86 12.28
CA LYS A 9 26.52 14.60 12.01
C LYS A 9 25.80 13.75 10.98
N ILE A 10 24.44 13.78 10.96
CA ILE A 10 23.63 13.08 9.97
C ILE A 10 23.82 13.70 8.58
N ASP A 11 23.86 15.03 8.45
CA ASP A 11 24.14 15.68 7.18
C ASP A 11 25.49 15.23 6.62
N SER A 12 26.54 15.19 7.46
CA SER A 12 27.89 14.75 7.06
C SER A 12 27.90 13.28 6.62
N ALA A 13 27.23 12.40 7.37
CA ALA A 13 27.14 10.98 7.02
C ALA A 13 26.39 10.75 5.70
N VAL A 14 25.26 11.44 5.50
CA VAL A 14 24.45 11.36 4.28
C VAL A 14 25.23 11.87 3.05
N VAL A 15 25.91 13.01 3.17
CA VAL A 15 26.74 13.55 2.09
C VAL A 15 27.86 12.58 1.71
N ASN A 16 28.56 12.02 2.70
CA ASN A 16 29.65 11.06 2.45
C ASN A 16 29.14 9.76 1.80
N ALA A 17 27.98 9.25 2.21
CA ALA A 17 27.37 8.06 1.61
C ALA A 17 26.99 8.31 0.14
N LEU A 18 26.43 9.48 -0.17
CA LEU A 18 25.98 9.83 -1.53
C LEU A 18 27.13 10.13 -2.49
N LYS A 19 28.29 10.58 -2.01
CA LYS A 19 29.49 10.77 -2.86
C LYS A 19 29.93 9.49 -3.56
N GLY A 20 29.75 8.33 -2.91
CA GLY A 20 30.09 7.03 -3.47
C GLY A 20 29.00 6.37 -4.31
N ALA A 21 27.83 6.98 -4.40
CA ALA A 21 26.64 6.41 -5.01
C ALA A 21 26.20 7.20 -6.25
N ALA A 22 26.76 6.87 -7.42
CA ALA A 22 26.45 7.56 -8.67
C ALA A 22 24.97 7.55 -9.05
N ASP A 23 24.26 6.46 -8.76
CA ASP A 23 22.82 6.28 -9.02
C ASP A 23 21.92 6.81 -7.89
N GLY A 24 22.52 7.45 -6.90
CA GLY A 24 21.82 7.93 -5.71
C GLY A 24 21.37 6.81 -4.78
N LEU A 25 20.88 7.20 -3.59
CA LEU A 25 20.38 6.27 -2.57
C LEU A 25 18.98 6.67 -2.10
N THR A 26 18.17 5.69 -1.78
CA THR A 26 16.88 5.85 -1.09
C THR A 26 17.11 6.08 0.40
N LEU A 27 16.08 6.50 1.14
CA LEU A 27 16.16 6.65 2.59
C LEU A 27 16.57 5.34 3.30
N SER A 28 16.10 4.18 2.83
CA SER A 28 16.45 2.88 3.42
C SER A 28 17.92 2.54 3.20
N GLU A 29 18.42 2.72 1.97
CA GLU A 29 19.82 2.50 1.63
C GLU A 29 20.75 3.46 2.39
N LEU A 30 20.33 4.72 2.59
CA LEU A 30 21.07 5.69 3.40
C LEU A 30 21.18 5.26 4.87
N LYS A 31 20.12 4.70 5.45
CA LYS A 31 20.19 4.13 6.83
C LYS A 31 21.20 2.99 6.93
N GLU A 32 21.18 2.08 5.97
CA GLU A 32 22.08 0.94 5.92
C GLU A 32 23.53 1.38 5.72
N THR A 33 23.78 2.27 4.74
CA THR A 33 25.13 2.74 4.41
C THR A 33 25.75 3.58 5.50
N THR A 34 24.97 4.45 6.16
CA THR A 34 25.46 5.32 7.22
C THR A 34 25.52 4.64 8.58
N GLY A 35 24.79 3.55 8.79
CA GLY A 35 24.60 2.92 10.10
C GLY A 35 23.87 3.82 11.11
N MET A 36 23.23 4.92 10.63
CA MET A 36 22.56 5.91 11.49
C MET A 36 21.05 5.92 11.26
N GLU A 37 20.29 6.34 12.26
CA GLU A 37 18.84 6.53 12.11
C GLU A 37 18.50 7.80 11.33
N VAL A 38 18.67 7.74 10.00
CA VAL A 38 18.30 8.83 9.11
C VAL A 38 16.79 8.85 8.96
N LYS A 39 16.15 10.00 9.24
CA LYS A 39 14.70 10.23 9.06
C LYS A 39 14.44 11.07 7.81
N SER A 40 13.24 11.00 7.24
CA SER A 40 12.84 11.82 6.10
C SER A 40 13.04 13.33 6.36
N GLY A 41 12.80 13.78 7.60
CA GLY A 41 13.05 15.16 8.01
C GLY A 41 14.51 15.60 7.89
N ASN A 42 15.46 14.69 8.13
CA ASN A 42 16.89 14.98 7.96
C ASN A 42 17.21 15.22 6.48
N LEU A 43 16.66 14.40 5.58
CA LEU A 43 16.87 14.55 4.13
C LEU A 43 16.24 15.85 3.60
N VAL A 44 15.02 16.19 4.04
CA VAL A 44 14.40 17.48 3.72
C VAL A 44 15.28 18.64 4.20
N GLY A 45 15.87 18.53 5.39
CA GLY A 45 16.82 19.52 5.91
C GLY A 45 18.07 19.64 5.05
N ALA A 46 18.67 18.52 4.63
CA ALA A 46 19.85 18.47 3.77
C ALA A 46 19.57 19.03 2.36
N VAL A 47 18.39 18.74 1.79
CA VAL A 47 17.93 19.33 0.51
C VAL A 47 17.82 20.86 0.63
N LYS A 48 17.17 21.37 1.70
CA LYS A 48 17.05 22.81 1.96
C LYS A 48 18.41 23.52 2.12
N LYS A 49 19.42 22.82 2.63
CA LYS A 49 20.79 23.30 2.74
C LYS A 49 21.55 23.20 1.39
N GLY A 50 20.94 22.59 0.39
CA GLY A 50 21.51 22.36 -0.93
C GLY A 50 22.69 21.38 -0.95
N LEU A 51 22.75 20.46 0.02
CA LEU A 51 23.78 19.42 0.11
C LEU A 51 23.47 18.23 -0.79
N ILE A 52 22.19 17.91 -0.90
CA ILE A 52 21.66 16.80 -1.67
C ILE A 52 20.42 17.25 -2.44
N GLU A 53 20.01 16.48 -3.44
CA GLU A 53 18.77 16.71 -4.18
C GLU A 53 18.01 15.40 -4.41
N VAL A 54 16.73 15.49 -4.75
CA VAL A 54 15.94 14.35 -5.24
C VAL A 54 16.20 14.22 -6.73
N ILE A 55 16.88 13.13 -7.13
CA ILE A 55 17.27 12.89 -8.53
C ILE A 55 16.25 12.02 -9.27
N GLY A 56 15.31 11.42 -8.57
CA GLY A 56 14.28 10.57 -9.15
C GLY A 56 13.51 9.78 -8.10
N GLU A 57 12.75 8.82 -8.57
CA GLU A 57 12.00 7.87 -7.75
C GLU A 57 12.35 6.44 -8.16
N ARG A 58 12.30 5.53 -7.20
CA ARG A 58 12.51 4.09 -7.41
C ARG A 58 11.32 3.31 -6.87
N ASP A 59 10.81 2.40 -7.68
CA ASP A 59 9.77 1.48 -7.24
C ASP A 59 10.33 0.45 -6.29
N VAL A 60 9.72 0.34 -5.11
CA VAL A 60 10.04 -0.67 -4.12
C VAL A 60 8.81 -1.48 -3.78
N THR A 61 9.03 -2.77 -3.55
CA THR A 61 8.00 -3.68 -3.08
C THR A 61 8.31 -4.10 -1.65
N ARG A 62 7.29 -4.08 -0.81
CA ARG A 62 7.42 -4.52 0.59
C ARG A 62 6.23 -5.37 0.99
N PRO A 63 6.42 -6.34 1.91
CA PRO A 63 5.31 -7.05 2.48
C PRO A 63 4.44 -6.08 3.29
N GLY A 64 3.15 -6.24 3.16
CA GLY A 64 2.15 -5.46 3.88
C GLY A 64 0.99 -6.34 4.32
N LYS A 65 0.15 -5.81 5.18
CA LYS A 65 -1.08 -6.49 5.62
C LYS A 65 -2.28 -5.62 5.25
N ARG A 66 -3.31 -6.25 4.72
CA ARG A 66 -4.57 -5.59 4.35
C ARG A 66 -5.75 -6.32 4.97
N LYS A 67 -6.66 -5.57 5.57
CA LYS A 67 -7.97 -6.09 5.97
C LYS A 67 -8.87 -6.19 4.75
N VAL A 68 -9.53 -7.32 4.61
CA VAL A 68 -10.51 -7.58 3.55
C VAL A 68 -11.80 -8.06 4.18
N ALA A 69 -12.93 -7.57 3.68
CA ALA A 69 -14.23 -8.00 4.13
C ALA A 69 -14.46 -9.46 3.78
N THR A 70 -15.11 -10.18 4.68
CA THR A 70 -15.62 -11.53 4.46
C THR A 70 -17.10 -11.49 4.16
N TYR A 71 -17.58 -12.57 3.55
CA TYR A 71 -18.98 -12.77 3.17
C TYR A 71 -19.39 -14.19 3.49
N VAL A 72 -20.68 -14.38 3.74
CA VAL A 72 -21.28 -15.68 4.03
C VAL A 72 -22.42 -15.93 3.05
N PHE A 73 -22.45 -17.10 2.45
CA PHE A 73 -23.61 -17.54 1.67
C PHE A 73 -24.81 -17.80 2.59
N VAL A 74 -25.95 -17.28 2.22
CA VAL A 74 -27.21 -17.43 2.98
C VAL A 74 -28.17 -18.39 2.26
N THR A 75 -28.53 -18.08 1.01
CA THR A 75 -29.42 -18.91 0.23
C THR A 75 -29.26 -18.66 -1.28
N ALA A 76 -29.48 -19.70 -2.09
CA ALA A 76 -29.57 -19.59 -3.55
C ALA A 76 -31.01 -19.27 -4.04
N ASP A 77 -31.98 -19.30 -3.15
CA ASP A 77 -33.39 -19.11 -3.51
C ASP A 77 -33.64 -17.68 -4.03
N ALA A 78 -34.56 -17.57 -4.97
CA ALA A 78 -35.04 -16.27 -5.42
C ALA A 78 -35.83 -15.59 -4.31
N LEU A 79 -35.31 -14.48 -3.81
CA LEU A 79 -35.93 -13.71 -2.74
C LEU A 79 -36.81 -12.59 -3.31
N SER A 80 -37.68 -12.06 -2.48
CA SER A 80 -38.60 -10.96 -2.80
C SER A 80 -38.30 -9.75 -1.91
N ASN A 81 -38.63 -8.56 -2.40
CA ASN A 81 -38.54 -7.33 -1.61
C ASN A 81 -39.65 -7.28 -0.54
N SER A 82 -39.63 -6.24 0.28
CA SER A 82 -40.61 -6.00 1.36
C SER A 82 -42.07 -5.89 0.85
N GLU A 83 -42.29 -5.65 -0.44
CA GLU A 83 -43.58 -5.57 -1.11
C GLU A 83 -44.02 -6.91 -1.72
N GLY A 84 -43.28 -8.00 -1.50
CA GLY A 84 -43.54 -9.32 -2.05
C GLY A 84 -43.17 -9.47 -3.54
N LYS A 85 -42.51 -8.49 -4.14
CA LYS A 85 -42.10 -8.52 -5.55
C LYS A 85 -40.75 -9.25 -5.69
N ALA A 86 -40.71 -10.32 -6.49
CA ALA A 86 -39.50 -11.11 -6.73
C ALA A 86 -38.36 -10.24 -7.29
N PHE A 87 -37.15 -10.47 -6.79
CA PHE A 87 -35.95 -9.84 -7.33
C PHE A 87 -35.58 -10.44 -8.70
N ASN A 88 -35.15 -9.60 -9.60
CA ASN A 88 -34.53 -10.04 -10.84
C ASN A 88 -33.05 -10.30 -10.60
N TYR A 89 -32.54 -11.42 -11.09
CA TYR A 89 -31.14 -11.82 -11.01
C TYR A 89 -30.51 -11.83 -12.40
N THR A 90 -29.40 -11.17 -12.53
CA THR A 90 -28.56 -11.24 -13.74
C THR A 90 -27.88 -12.61 -13.85
N ASP A 91 -27.45 -12.98 -15.04
CA ASP A 91 -26.74 -14.26 -15.24
C ASP A 91 -25.41 -14.30 -14.46
N ASN A 92 -24.77 -13.14 -14.29
CA ASN A 92 -23.56 -13.04 -13.45
C ASN A 92 -23.88 -13.26 -11.95
N GLU A 93 -25.00 -12.73 -11.45
CA GLU A 93 -25.44 -12.97 -10.06
C GLU A 93 -25.80 -14.43 -9.82
N LYS A 94 -26.44 -15.09 -10.78
CA LYS A 94 -26.73 -16.54 -10.72
C LYS A 94 -25.46 -17.36 -10.64
N ALA A 95 -24.48 -17.08 -11.52
CA ALA A 95 -23.20 -17.76 -11.51
C ALA A 95 -22.42 -17.54 -10.20
N LEU A 96 -22.50 -16.32 -9.62
CA LEU A 96 -21.89 -16.02 -8.32
C LEU A 96 -22.55 -16.85 -7.20
N LEU A 97 -23.88 -16.97 -7.20
CA LEU A 97 -24.61 -17.76 -6.21
C LEU A 97 -24.30 -19.25 -6.29
N GLU A 98 -24.21 -19.80 -7.48
CA GLU A 98 -23.86 -21.22 -7.69
C GLU A 98 -22.47 -21.57 -7.12
N VAL A 99 -21.51 -20.65 -7.26
CA VAL A 99 -20.16 -20.85 -6.72
C VAL A 99 -20.13 -20.58 -5.22
N ALA A 100 -20.76 -19.50 -4.77
CA ALA A 100 -20.82 -19.15 -3.35
C ALA A 100 -21.52 -20.24 -2.51
N ALA A 101 -22.53 -20.92 -3.07
CA ALA A 101 -23.23 -22.03 -2.40
C ALA A 101 -22.33 -23.26 -2.15
N LYS A 102 -21.22 -23.38 -2.85
CA LYS A 102 -20.23 -24.46 -2.69
C LYS A 102 -19.11 -24.09 -1.72
N MET A 103 -19.06 -22.83 -1.28
CA MET A 103 -18.05 -22.36 -0.33
C MET A 103 -18.52 -22.62 1.11
N GLU A 104 -17.66 -23.23 1.90
CA GLU A 104 -17.94 -23.49 3.29
C GLU A 104 -17.51 -22.31 4.16
N GLY A 105 -18.42 -21.80 5.00
CA GLY A 105 -18.16 -20.72 5.95
C GLY A 105 -17.97 -19.34 5.31
N GLU A 106 -17.14 -18.53 5.94
CA GLU A 106 -16.83 -17.19 5.45
C GLU A 106 -15.79 -17.20 4.34
N PHE A 107 -16.03 -16.42 3.29
CA PHE A 107 -15.11 -16.27 2.14
C PHE A 107 -14.84 -14.80 1.81
N THR A 108 -13.72 -14.54 1.15
CA THR A 108 -13.36 -13.23 0.62
C THR A 108 -13.72 -13.13 -0.86
N LEU A 109 -13.77 -11.91 -1.41
CA LEU A 109 -13.95 -11.72 -2.86
C LEU A 109 -12.84 -12.35 -3.71
N ALA A 110 -11.62 -12.45 -3.18
CA ALA A 110 -10.51 -13.08 -3.87
C ALA A 110 -10.70 -14.60 -3.97
N GLU A 111 -11.14 -15.24 -2.89
CA GLU A 111 -11.47 -16.68 -2.87
C GLU A 111 -12.63 -17.00 -3.82
N LEU A 112 -13.68 -16.18 -3.82
CA LEU A 112 -14.80 -16.34 -4.73
C LEU A 112 -14.38 -16.12 -6.20
N ALA A 113 -13.52 -15.13 -6.47
CA ALA A 113 -12.97 -14.90 -7.81
C ALA A 113 -12.16 -16.12 -8.30
N ALA A 114 -11.29 -16.65 -7.44
CA ALA A 114 -10.50 -17.85 -7.74
C ALA A 114 -11.40 -19.06 -8.03
N ALA A 115 -12.44 -19.29 -7.23
CA ALA A 115 -13.41 -20.37 -7.44
C ALA A 115 -14.20 -20.23 -8.76
N MET A 116 -14.35 -18.99 -9.26
CA MET A 116 -14.98 -18.70 -10.55
C MET A 116 -13.99 -18.67 -11.73
N ASN A 117 -12.71 -18.96 -11.53
CA ASN A 117 -11.64 -18.78 -12.50
C ASN A 117 -11.58 -17.35 -13.08
N LYS A 118 -11.88 -16.35 -12.25
CA LYS A 118 -11.78 -14.92 -12.60
C LYS A 118 -10.56 -14.31 -11.92
N GLU A 119 -9.88 -13.42 -12.61
CA GLU A 119 -8.72 -12.70 -12.07
C GLU A 119 -9.10 -11.83 -10.87
N ARG A 120 -10.28 -11.21 -10.91
CA ARG A 120 -10.74 -10.30 -9.87
C ARG A 120 -12.25 -10.18 -9.83
N LEU A 121 -12.80 -10.05 -8.61
CA LEU A 121 -14.16 -9.55 -8.35
C LEU A 121 -14.08 -8.24 -7.56
N THR A 122 -15.01 -7.35 -7.83
CA THR A 122 -15.16 -6.08 -7.08
C THR A 122 -16.30 -6.20 -6.07
N SER A 123 -16.31 -5.33 -5.07
CA SER A 123 -17.44 -5.24 -4.13
C SER A 123 -18.77 -4.97 -4.85
N GLY A 124 -18.75 -4.25 -5.98
CA GLY A 124 -19.92 -4.03 -6.84
C GLY A 124 -20.54 -5.30 -7.36
N SER A 125 -19.71 -6.32 -7.64
CA SER A 125 -20.18 -7.61 -8.18
C SER A 125 -21.05 -8.39 -7.19
N ILE A 126 -20.84 -8.20 -5.88
CA ILE A 126 -21.55 -8.94 -4.82
C ILE A 126 -22.60 -8.09 -4.09
N ASN A 127 -22.48 -6.75 -4.14
CA ASN A 127 -23.38 -5.86 -3.42
C ASN A 127 -24.86 -6.05 -3.80
N GLY A 128 -25.15 -6.40 -5.04
CA GLY A 128 -26.49 -6.75 -5.48
C GLY A 128 -27.06 -7.92 -4.70
N LEU A 129 -26.29 -8.98 -4.53
CA LEU A 129 -26.68 -10.19 -3.78
C LEU A 129 -26.76 -9.95 -2.28
N VAL A 130 -25.89 -9.07 -1.74
CA VAL A 130 -25.98 -8.66 -0.32
C VAL A 130 -27.26 -7.89 -0.07
N LYS A 131 -27.63 -6.94 -0.93
CA LYS A 131 -28.87 -6.18 -0.83
C LYS A 131 -30.11 -7.04 -0.99
N LYS A 132 -30.05 -8.10 -1.77
CA LYS A 132 -31.13 -9.06 -1.97
C LYS A 132 -31.24 -10.09 -0.83
N GLY A 133 -30.23 -10.17 0.05
CA GLY A 133 -30.18 -11.09 1.19
C GLY A 133 -29.66 -12.50 0.88
N ASN A 134 -29.18 -12.75 -0.33
CA ASN A 134 -28.61 -14.06 -0.72
C ASN A 134 -27.24 -14.31 -0.12
N ILE A 135 -26.49 -13.23 0.10
CA ILE A 135 -25.16 -13.22 0.71
C ILE A 135 -25.18 -12.20 1.84
N ALA A 136 -24.60 -12.53 2.97
CA ALA A 136 -24.41 -11.59 4.08
C ALA A 136 -22.94 -11.17 4.18
N LYS A 137 -22.68 -10.02 4.79
CA LYS A 137 -21.32 -9.64 5.17
C LYS A 137 -20.93 -10.48 6.39
N GLY A 138 -19.70 -11.03 6.37
CA GLY A 138 -19.17 -11.77 7.51
C GLY A 138 -18.96 -10.89 8.73
N GLU A 139 -18.86 -11.51 9.89
CA GLU A 139 -18.72 -10.81 11.17
C GLU A 139 -17.33 -10.19 11.34
N ASN A 140 -16.29 -10.84 10.80
CA ASN A 140 -14.91 -10.46 10.97
C ASN A 140 -14.20 -10.22 9.65
N ASP A 141 -13.53 -9.07 9.53
CA ASP A 141 -12.60 -8.85 8.42
C ASP A 141 -11.39 -9.78 8.55
N ARG A 142 -10.98 -10.40 7.44
CA ARG A 142 -9.79 -11.24 7.38
C ARG A 142 -8.57 -10.41 7.01
N THR A 143 -7.47 -10.61 7.74
CA THR A 143 -6.19 -9.98 7.40
C THR A 143 -5.43 -10.86 6.40
N ILE A 144 -5.13 -10.32 5.23
CA ILE A 144 -4.34 -11.00 4.20
C ILE A 144 -2.97 -10.32 4.04
N GLU A 145 -1.97 -11.11 3.69
CA GLU A 145 -0.67 -10.58 3.29
C GLU A 145 -0.73 -10.12 1.84
N VAL A 146 -0.17 -8.97 1.56
CA VAL A 146 -0.14 -8.36 0.23
C VAL A 146 1.24 -7.78 -0.05
N THR A 147 1.62 -7.77 -1.32
CA THR A 147 2.81 -7.03 -1.75
C THR A 147 2.40 -5.60 -2.08
N VAL A 148 2.90 -4.65 -1.31
CA VAL A 148 2.65 -3.23 -1.53
C VAL A 148 3.76 -2.68 -2.42
N LYS A 149 3.37 -2.15 -3.59
CA LYS A 149 4.26 -1.35 -4.45
C LYS A 149 4.17 0.11 -4.00
N SER A 150 5.29 0.75 -3.84
CA SER A 150 5.36 2.18 -3.52
C SER A 150 6.56 2.79 -4.22
N SER A 151 6.43 4.04 -4.65
CA SER A 151 7.55 4.82 -5.14
C SER A 151 8.24 5.52 -3.97
N VAL A 152 9.55 5.52 -3.96
CA VAL A 152 10.38 6.18 -2.94
C VAL A 152 11.38 7.09 -3.62
N ASN A 153 11.61 8.26 -3.03
CA ASN A 153 12.58 9.22 -3.54
C ASN A 153 13.99 8.65 -3.49
N VAL A 154 14.75 8.93 -4.54
CA VAL A 154 16.19 8.70 -4.65
C VAL A 154 16.89 10.03 -4.53
N TYR A 155 17.88 10.09 -3.65
CA TYR A 155 18.65 11.30 -3.35
C TYR A 155 20.04 11.21 -3.97
N GLY A 156 20.49 12.31 -4.55
CA GLY A 156 21.82 12.46 -5.14
C GLY A 156 22.66 13.49 -4.39
N PHE A 157 23.96 13.36 -4.51
CA PHE A 157 24.94 14.31 -3.98
C PHE A 157 24.93 15.59 -4.80
N VAL A 158 24.98 16.75 -4.15
CA VAL A 158 25.11 18.07 -4.80
C VAL A 158 26.42 18.74 -4.43
N LYS A 159 26.68 18.91 -3.13
CA LYS A 159 27.90 19.59 -2.66
C LYS A 159 28.31 19.15 -1.26
N ASP A 160 29.55 19.41 -0.95
CA ASP A 160 30.13 19.20 0.38
C ASP A 160 29.64 20.19 1.42
N ILE A 161 29.71 19.79 2.67
CA ILE A 161 29.63 20.71 3.81
C ILE A 161 30.92 21.55 3.77
N PRO A 162 30.83 22.91 3.86
CA PRO A 162 32.01 23.75 3.93
C PRO A 162 32.99 23.32 5.04
N ALA A 163 34.28 23.33 4.74
CA ALA A 163 35.31 22.85 5.66
C ALA A 163 35.39 23.64 6.97
N ASP A 164 34.96 24.90 6.94
CA ASP A 164 34.90 25.83 8.06
C ASP A 164 33.57 25.79 8.80
N ALA A 165 32.64 24.95 8.37
CA ALA A 165 31.31 24.84 9.00
C ALA A 165 31.35 24.02 10.29
N GLU A 166 30.70 24.50 11.33
CA GLU A 166 30.49 23.75 12.55
C GLU A 166 29.45 22.62 12.32
N VAL A 167 29.86 21.37 12.59
CA VAL A 167 29.00 20.19 12.55
C VAL A 167 28.66 19.78 13.98
N LYS A 168 27.38 19.84 14.34
CA LYS A 168 26.85 19.50 15.66
C LYS A 168 26.26 18.07 15.71
#